data_60a06fba1d130902fd690ea8691adf0a
#
_entry.id   60a06fba1d130902fd690ea8691adf0a
#
_cell.length_a   1.000
_cell.length_b   1.000
_cell.length_c   1.000
_cell.angle_alpha   90.00
_cell.angle_beta   90.00
_cell.angle_gamma   90.00
#
_symmetry.space_group_name_H-M   'P 1'
#
loop_
_entity.id
_entity.type
_entity.pdbx_description
1 polymer ?
#
loop_
_entity_poly.entity_id
_entity_poly.type
_entity_poly.pdbx_seq_one_letter_code
_entity_poly.pdbx_strand_id
1 'polypeptide(L)'
;MKAFLKRKNIVFSAKRYGIDALGAMAQGLFCSLLIGTIVKTLGQQLSIPFLVEVGGFASAMSGPAMAVAIGYALQAPPLVLFSLATVGYAANALGSTTLSGSAGAGGPLAVLLIAIVAAECGKAVSKETKVDIIVTPSVTICVGILLAMWWAPSIGAAASAVGNAIMWATDLQPFFMGIAVSVLVGMALTLPISSAAICAALGLTGLAGGAAVAGCCAQMVGFAVMSFKENKW
;
A
#
# COMPACT_ATOMS: atom_id res chain seq x y z
N MET A 1 -21.75 20.52 11.40
CA MET A 1 -20.89 19.59 10.62
C MET A 1 -19.43 19.74 11.00
N LYS A 2 -18.79 20.93 10.91
CA LYS A 2 -17.36 21.12 11.27
C LYS A 2 -16.99 20.68 12.70
N ALA A 3 -17.83 20.97 13.71
CA ALA A 3 -17.59 20.55 15.09
C ALA A 3 -17.64 19.03 15.28
N PHE A 4 -18.53 18.33 14.58
CA PHE A 4 -18.62 16.86 14.57
C PHE A 4 -17.35 16.25 13.96
N LEU A 5 -16.93 16.70 12.78
CA LEU A 5 -15.72 16.22 12.11
C LEU A 5 -14.47 16.42 12.98
N LYS A 6 -14.36 17.58 13.65
CA LYS A 6 -13.27 17.86 14.57
C LYS A 6 -13.29 16.93 15.80
N ARG A 7 -14.46 16.64 16.37
CA ARG A 7 -14.63 15.70 17.49
C ARG A 7 -14.21 14.27 17.10
N LYS A 8 -14.50 13.87 15.86
CA LYS A 8 -14.14 12.53 15.32
C LYS A 8 -12.74 12.46 14.72
N ASN A 9 -11.98 13.54 14.79
CA ASN A 9 -10.65 13.63 14.19
C ASN A 9 -10.65 13.30 12.67
N ILE A 10 -11.73 13.69 11.98
CA ILE A 10 -11.85 13.57 10.53
C ILE A 10 -11.36 14.89 9.93
N VAL A 11 -10.15 14.88 9.38
CA VAL A 11 -9.52 16.07 8.80
C VAL A 11 -9.20 15.77 7.33
N PHE A 12 -9.93 16.41 6.43
CA PHE A 12 -9.65 16.31 4.99
C PHE A 12 -8.41 17.13 4.64
N SER A 13 -7.28 16.45 4.53
CA SER A 13 -5.98 17.05 4.19
C SER A 13 -5.23 16.18 3.20
N ALA A 14 -4.76 16.80 2.13
CA ALA A 14 -3.92 16.11 1.13
C ALA A 14 -2.64 15.54 1.77
N LYS A 15 -2.07 16.22 2.77
CA LYS A 15 -0.92 15.72 3.53
C LYS A 15 -1.26 14.42 4.25
N ARG A 16 -2.38 14.39 4.98
CA ARG A 16 -2.78 13.23 5.79
C ARG A 16 -3.09 12.00 4.94
N TYR A 17 -3.81 12.18 3.84
CA TYR A 17 -4.19 11.06 2.97
C TYR A 17 -3.12 10.71 1.94
N GLY A 18 -2.38 11.71 1.43
CA GLY A 18 -1.35 11.50 0.41
C GLY A 18 0.03 11.18 0.97
N ILE A 19 0.41 11.72 2.14
CA ILE A 19 1.75 11.52 2.69
C ILE A 19 1.71 10.54 3.86
N ASP A 20 0.92 10.84 4.89
CA ASP A 20 0.94 10.04 6.11
C ASP A 20 0.35 8.63 5.88
N ALA A 21 -0.78 8.53 5.15
CA ALA A 21 -1.40 7.24 4.84
C ALA A 21 -0.56 6.39 3.88
N LEU A 22 0.07 7.00 2.84
CA LEU A 22 0.98 6.29 1.95
C LEU A 22 2.24 5.81 2.66
N GLY A 23 2.83 6.66 3.51
CA GLY A 23 3.98 6.27 4.32
C GLY A 23 3.68 5.12 5.27
N ALA A 24 2.51 5.15 5.92
CA ALA A 24 2.05 4.06 6.77
C ALA A 24 1.75 2.78 5.98
N MET A 25 1.12 2.89 4.81
CA MET A 25 0.91 1.76 3.91
C MET A 25 2.25 1.08 3.56
N ALA A 26 3.27 1.88 3.24
CA ALA A 26 4.60 1.36 2.95
C ALA A 26 5.18 0.59 4.14
N GLN A 27 5.06 1.10 5.37
CA GLN A 27 5.51 0.40 6.58
C GLN A 27 4.78 -0.93 6.75
N GLY A 28 3.46 -0.97 6.58
CA GLY A 28 2.67 -2.20 6.62
C GLY A 28 3.12 -3.21 5.57
N LEU A 29 3.41 -2.75 4.35
CA LEU A 29 3.91 -3.59 3.25
C LEU A 29 5.32 -4.13 3.54
N PHE A 30 6.21 -3.32 4.10
CA PHE A 30 7.54 -3.76 4.49
C PHE A 30 7.49 -4.84 5.57
N CYS A 31 6.73 -4.63 6.65
CA CYS A 31 6.65 -5.56 7.75
C CYS A 31 6.03 -6.92 7.37
N SER A 32 5.25 -6.98 6.32
CA SER A 32 4.56 -8.20 5.87
C SER A 32 5.16 -8.77 4.59
N LEU A 33 4.92 -8.11 3.44
CA LEU A 33 5.29 -8.63 2.13
C LEU A 33 6.81 -8.71 1.96
N LEU A 34 7.55 -7.65 2.28
CA LEU A 34 8.99 -7.61 2.07
C LEU A 34 9.71 -8.63 2.97
N ILE A 35 9.46 -8.58 4.27
CA ILE A 35 10.07 -9.53 5.22
C ILE A 35 9.61 -10.96 4.90
N GLY A 36 8.32 -11.16 4.58
CA GLY A 36 7.80 -12.46 4.16
C GLY A 36 8.53 -13.01 2.94
N THR A 37 8.79 -12.17 1.94
CA THR A 37 9.52 -12.56 0.72
C THR A 37 10.97 -12.91 1.04
N ILE A 38 11.66 -12.12 1.87
CA ILE A 38 13.05 -12.39 2.28
C ILE A 38 13.14 -13.75 2.99
N VAL A 39 12.28 -13.97 4.00
CA VAL A 39 12.27 -15.23 4.77
C VAL A 39 11.94 -16.43 3.87
N LYS A 40 10.95 -16.27 2.97
CA LYS A 40 10.59 -17.31 2.00
C LYS A 40 11.75 -17.66 1.07
N THR A 41 12.44 -16.64 0.53
CA THR A 41 13.58 -16.85 -0.37
C THR A 41 14.74 -17.52 0.35
N LEU A 42 15.05 -17.09 1.58
CA LEU A 42 16.05 -17.78 2.40
C LEU A 42 15.67 -19.24 2.64
N GLY A 43 14.41 -19.52 2.97
CA GLY A 43 13.91 -20.88 3.13
C GLY A 43 14.07 -21.74 1.87
N GLN A 44 13.81 -21.15 0.71
CA GLN A 44 14.00 -21.84 -0.58
C GLN A 44 15.48 -22.13 -0.87
N GLN A 45 16.38 -21.17 -0.66
CA GLN A 45 17.81 -21.31 -0.90
C GLN A 45 18.47 -22.30 0.07
N LEU A 46 18.06 -22.29 1.32
CA LEU A 46 18.58 -23.19 2.36
C LEU A 46 17.84 -24.53 2.42
N SER A 47 16.83 -24.74 1.58
CA SER A 47 15.96 -25.92 1.58
C SER A 47 15.30 -26.19 2.95
N ILE A 48 14.89 -25.13 3.67
CA ILE A 48 14.23 -25.20 4.97
C ILE A 48 12.72 -24.94 4.78
N PRO A 49 11.84 -25.97 4.75
CA PRO A 49 10.41 -25.81 4.48
C PRO A 49 9.71 -24.89 5.48
N PHE A 50 10.10 -24.93 6.75
CA PHE A 50 9.54 -24.07 7.79
C PHE A 50 9.66 -22.57 7.46
N LEU A 51 10.81 -22.11 6.97
CA LEU A 51 11.00 -20.69 6.60
C LEU A 51 10.16 -20.32 5.37
N VAL A 52 9.97 -21.25 4.44
CA VAL A 52 9.11 -21.02 3.25
C VAL A 52 7.66 -20.79 3.70
N GLU A 53 7.18 -21.60 4.65
CA GLU A 53 5.83 -21.50 5.19
C GLU A 53 5.63 -20.21 6.01
N VAL A 54 6.56 -19.88 6.91
CA VAL A 54 6.55 -18.62 7.68
C VAL A 54 6.51 -17.40 6.75
N GLY A 55 7.37 -17.38 5.72
CA GLY A 55 7.37 -16.30 4.73
C GLY A 55 6.07 -16.23 3.92
N GLY A 56 5.44 -17.37 3.66
CA GLY A 56 4.11 -17.46 3.04
C GLY A 56 3.02 -16.79 3.88
N PHE A 57 2.95 -17.11 5.17
CA PHE A 57 1.99 -16.48 6.09
C PHE A 57 2.20 -14.98 6.23
N ALA A 58 3.45 -14.53 6.36
CA ALA A 58 3.78 -13.12 6.46
C ALA A 58 3.32 -12.35 5.19
N SER A 59 3.60 -12.89 4.01
CA SER A 59 3.20 -12.28 2.73
C SER A 59 1.69 -12.25 2.54
N ALA A 60 0.97 -13.27 2.99
CA ALA A 60 -0.51 -13.33 2.92
C ALA A 60 -1.17 -12.22 3.75
N MET A 61 -0.51 -11.76 4.82
CA MET A 61 -1.00 -10.71 5.70
C MET A 61 -0.72 -9.28 5.18
N SER A 62 -0.21 -9.11 3.96
CA SER A 62 0.15 -7.79 3.41
C SER A 62 -1.04 -6.82 3.35
N GLY A 63 -2.20 -7.25 2.90
CA GLY A 63 -3.42 -6.42 2.87
C GLY A 63 -3.86 -5.94 4.25
N PRO A 64 -4.07 -6.84 5.22
CA PRO A 64 -4.35 -6.48 6.61
C PRO A 64 -3.32 -5.55 7.23
N ALA A 65 -2.03 -5.82 7.07
CA ALA A 65 -0.96 -5.01 7.64
C ALA A 65 -0.97 -3.58 7.10
N MET A 66 -1.15 -3.41 5.77
CA MET A 66 -1.28 -2.10 5.14
C MET A 66 -2.49 -1.33 5.67
N ALA A 67 -3.67 -1.96 5.73
CA ALA A 67 -4.89 -1.29 6.17
C ALA A 67 -4.85 -0.88 7.65
N VAL A 68 -4.30 -1.73 8.51
CA VAL A 68 -4.09 -1.40 9.93
C VAL A 68 -3.09 -0.25 10.09
N ALA A 69 -1.99 -0.27 9.35
CA ALA A 69 -1.01 0.82 9.38
C ALA A 69 -1.62 2.16 8.92
N ILE A 70 -2.43 2.16 7.85
CA ILE A 70 -3.18 3.33 7.38
C ILE A 70 -4.14 3.83 8.49
N GLY A 71 -4.91 2.92 9.09
CA GLY A 71 -5.82 3.26 10.18
C GLY A 71 -5.10 3.87 11.39
N TYR A 72 -3.92 3.36 11.72
CA TYR A 72 -3.06 3.90 12.77
C TYR A 72 -2.60 5.33 12.46
N ALA A 73 -2.10 5.58 11.24
CA ALA A 73 -1.70 6.93 10.80
C ALA A 73 -2.87 7.91 10.78
N LEU A 74 -4.08 7.45 10.46
CA LEU A 74 -5.30 8.23 10.51
C LEU A 74 -5.86 8.38 11.94
N GLN A 75 -5.18 7.84 12.95
CA GLN A 75 -5.61 7.86 14.35
C GLN A 75 -7.02 7.29 14.55
N ALA A 76 -7.28 6.15 13.92
CA ALA A 76 -8.56 5.45 14.06
C ALA A 76 -8.70 4.86 15.48
N PRO A 77 -9.91 4.86 16.06
CA PRO A 77 -10.18 4.17 17.32
C PRO A 77 -9.88 2.66 17.23
N PRO A 78 -9.56 1.98 18.35
CA PRO A 78 -9.13 0.58 18.33
C PRO A 78 -10.10 -0.37 17.61
N LEU A 79 -11.42 -0.21 17.80
CA LEU A 79 -12.43 -1.04 17.14
C LEU A 79 -12.40 -0.88 15.61
N VAL A 80 -12.23 0.35 15.12
CA VAL A 80 -12.08 0.63 13.69
C VAL A 80 -10.76 0.06 13.19
N LEU A 81 -9.67 0.27 13.93
CA LEU A 81 -8.34 -0.19 13.56
C LEU A 81 -8.31 -1.71 13.34
N PHE A 82 -8.86 -2.49 14.27
CA PHE A 82 -8.90 -3.96 14.14
C PHE A 82 -9.82 -4.42 13.00
N SER A 83 -10.94 -3.73 12.79
CA SER A 83 -11.86 -4.02 11.70
C SER A 83 -11.25 -3.77 10.32
N LEU A 84 -10.32 -2.81 10.20
CA LEU A 84 -9.61 -2.53 8.96
C LEU A 84 -8.74 -3.70 8.49
N ALA A 85 -8.33 -4.62 9.36
CA ALA A 85 -7.61 -5.82 8.95
C ALA A 85 -8.44 -6.65 7.97
N THR A 86 -9.73 -6.85 8.24
CA THR A 86 -10.65 -7.58 7.36
C THR A 86 -10.88 -6.83 6.05
N VAL A 87 -11.06 -5.52 6.13
CA VAL A 87 -11.21 -4.66 4.94
C VAL A 87 -9.97 -4.70 4.06
N GLY A 88 -8.77 -4.63 4.66
CA GLY A 88 -7.51 -4.71 3.94
C GLY A 88 -7.28 -6.05 3.25
N TYR A 89 -7.68 -7.14 3.89
CA TYR A 89 -7.64 -8.46 3.26
C TYR A 89 -8.52 -8.51 2.00
N ALA A 90 -9.79 -8.10 2.13
CA ALA A 90 -10.73 -8.09 1.02
C ALA A 90 -10.29 -7.15 -0.11
N ALA A 91 -9.87 -5.92 0.22
CA ALA A 91 -9.40 -4.94 -0.75
C ALA A 91 -8.15 -5.40 -1.51
N ASN A 92 -7.20 -6.03 -0.82
CA ASN A 92 -5.99 -6.55 -1.45
C ASN A 92 -6.29 -7.75 -2.36
N ALA A 93 -7.13 -8.68 -1.90
CA ALA A 93 -7.53 -9.86 -2.68
C ALA A 93 -8.27 -9.46 -3.95
N LEU A 94 -9.28 -8.58 -3.83
CA LEU A 94 -10.09 -8.12 -4.97
C LEU A 94 -9.32 -7.17 -5.90
N GLY A 95 -8.46 -6.30 -5.37
CA GLY A 95 -7.60 -5.41 -6.16
C GLY A 95 -6.45 -6.12 -6.86
N SER A 96 -6.09 -7.32 -6.40
CA SER A 96 -5.11 -8.19 -7.05
C SER A 96 -5.72 -9.04 -8.17
N THR A 97 -7.02 -8.91 -8.43
CA THR A 97 -7.70 -9.53 -9.57
C THR A 97 -8.22 -8.45 -10.51
N THR A 98 -8.13 -8.68 -11.82
CA THR A 98 -8.75 -7.81 -12.82
C THR A 98 -10.23 -8.14 -12.97
N LEU A 99 -11.00 -7.27 -13.63
CA LEU A 99 -12.41 -7.51 -13.96
C LEU A 99 -12.65 -8.81 -14.76
N SER A 100 -11.62 -9.30 -15.45
CA SER A 100 -11.63 -10.56 -16.19
C SER A 100 -11.16 -11.77 -15.37
N GLY A 101 -10.91 -11.60 -14.06
CA GLY A 101 -10.47 -12.68 -13.16
C GLY A 101 -8.99 -13.06 -13.26
N SER A 102 -8.21 -12.35 -14.10
CA SER A 102 -6.75 -12.55 -14.19
C SER A 102 -6.02 -11.83 -13.05
N ALA A 103 -4.80 -12.27 -12.74
CA ALA A 103 -3.97 -11.63 -11.71
C ALA A 103 -3.67 -10.17 -12.07
N GLY A 104 -3.92 -9.26 -11.14
CA GLY A 104 -3.67 -7.83 -11.26
C GLY A 104 -2.74 -7.32 -10.17
N ALA A 105 -2.12 -6.18 -10.42
CA ALA A 105 -1.13 -5.59 -9.52
C ALA A 105 -1.69 -4.51 -8.58
N GLY A 106 -2.97 -4.16 -8.71
CA GLY A 106 -3.57 -3.02 -8.03
C GLY A 106 -3.94 -3.22 -6.56
N GLY A 107 -3.64 -4.39 -5.97
CA GLY A 107 -4.01 -4.70 -4.59
C GLY A 107 -3.61 -3.64 -3.57
N PRO A 108 -2.34 -3.22 -3.49
CA PRO A 108 -1.92 -2.19 -2.54
C PRO A 108 -2.62 -0.84 -2.73
N LEU A 109 -2.86 -0.44 -3.99
CA LEU A 109 -3.55 0.81 -4.31
C LEU A 109 -5.04 0.75 -3.92
N ALA A 110 -5.68 -0.39 -4.13
CA ALA A 110 -7.05 -0.64 -3.67
C ALA A 110 -7.14 -0.58 -2.14
N VAL A 111 -6.20 -1.21 -1.43
CA VAL A 111 -6.13 -1.14 0.03
C VAL A 111 -6.00 0.29 0.51
N LEU A 112 -5.13 1.12 -0.11
CA LEU A 112 -4.95 2.51 0.27
C LEU A 112 -6.29 3.27 0.23
N LEU A 113 -6.94 3.27 -0.93
CA LEU A 113 -8.15 4.07 -1.14
C LEU A 113 -9.31 3.59 -0.26
N ILE A 114 -9.51 2.27 -0.22
CA ILE A 114 -10.64 1.67 0.52
C ILE A 114 -10.43 1.78 2.03
N ALA A 115 -9.21 1.54 2.54
CA ALA A 115 -8.92 1.66 3.96
C ALA A 115 -9.09 3.09 4.48
N ILE A 116 -8.71 4.12 3.69
CA ILE A 116 -8.95 5.53 4.05
C ILE A 116 -10.44 5.78 4.22
N VAL A 117 -11.26 5.43 3.24
CA VAL A 117 -12.70 5.67 3.30
C VAL A 117 -13.36 4.86 4.43
N ALA A 118 -13.01 3.58 4.56
CA ALA A 118 -13.55 2.73 5.62
C ALA A 118 -13.15 3.24 7.02
N ALA A 119 -11.91 3.72 7.19
CA ALA A 119 -11.44 4.31 8.45
C ALA A 119 -12.23 5.56 8.82
N GLU A 120 -12.44 6.48 7.86
CA GLU A 120 -13.19 7.70 8.12
C GLU A 120 -14.67 7.42 8.41
N CYS A 121 -15.31 6.47 7.71
CA CYS A 121 -16.67 6.01 8.00
C CYS A 121 -16.76 5.36 9.40
N GLY A 122 -15.81 4.50 9.75
CA GLY A 122 -15.75 3.88 11.07
C GLY A 122 -15.57 4.90 12.18
N LYS A 123 -14.70 5.91 12.00
CA LYS A 123 -14.52 7.00 12.96
C LYS A 123 -15.79 7.83 13.15
N ALA A 124 -16.55 8.06 12.07
CA ALA A 124 -17.81 8.81 12.15
C ALA A 124 -18.83 8.12 13.06
N VAL A 125 -18.91 6.79 13.01
CA VAL A 125 -19.89 6.00 13.79
C VAL A 125 -19.38 5.66 15.19
N SER A 126 -18.08 5.55 15.39
CA SER A 126 -17.47 5.14 16.67
C SER A 126 -17.94 6.04 17.83
N LYS A 127 -18.34 5.42 18.94
CA LYS A 127 -18.83 6.06 20.18
C LYS A 127 -20.09 6.91 20.02
N GLU A 128 -20.92 6.65 19.01
CA GLU A 128 -22.24 7.31 18.87
C GLU A 128 -23.39 6.43 19.40
N THR A 129 -23.16 5.14 19.58
CA THR A 129 -24.16 4.19 20.04
C THR A 129 -23.78 3.57 21.37
N LYS A 130 -24.77 3.14 22.17
CA LYS A 130 -24.55 2.41 23.43
C LYS A 130 -23.90 1.04 23.23
N VAL A 131 -24.02 0.48 22.02
CA VAL A 131 -23.50 -0.86 21.62
C VAL A 131 -22.37 -0.70 20.60
N ASP A 132 -21.46 0.22 20.87
CA ASP A 132 -20.36 0.60 19.98
C ASP A 132 -19.49 -0.60 19.54
N ILE A 133 -19.29 -1.57 20.42
CA ILE A 133 -18.49 -2.76 20.17
C ILE A 133 -19.02 -3.63 19.02
N ILE A 134 -20.32 -3.56 18.72
CA ILE A 134 -20.94 -4.29 17.62
C ILE A 134 -21.11 -3.37 16.40
N VAL A 135 -21.64 -2.17 16.61
CA VAL A 135 -22.03 -1.26 15.53
C VAL A 135 -20.81 -0.76 14.76
N THR A 136 -19.77 -0.30 15.46
CA THR A 136 -18.58 0.26 14.81
C THR A 136 -17.83 -0.74 13.94
N PRO A 137 -17.49 -1.96 14.41
CA PRO A 137 -16.88 -2.95 13.53
C PRO A 137 -17.78 -3.37 12.37
N SER A 138 -19.08 -3.59 12.62
CA SER A 138 -20.02 -3.99 11.57
C SER A 138 -20.11 -2.96 10.45
N VAL A 139 -20.25 -1.67 10.78
CA VAL A 139 -20.29 -0.61 9.79
C VAL A 139 -18.96 -0.50 9.03
N THR A 140 -17.83 -0.53 9.74
CA THR A 140 -16.50 -0.43 9.10
C THR A 140 -16.27 -1.58 8.12
N ILE A 141 -16.58 -2.81 8.51
CA ILE A 141 -16.40 -4.00 7.68
C ILE A 141 -17.38 -3.97 6.50
N CYS A 142 -18.68 -3.75 6.74
CA CYS A 142 -19.68 -3.76 5.66
C CYS A 142 -19.39 -2.68 4.63
N VAL A 143 -19.14 -1.43 5.06
CA VAL A 143 -18.83 -0.34 4.14
C VAL A 143 -17.51 -0.61 3.41
N GLY A 144 -16.48 -1.06 4.13
CA GLY A 144 -15.18 -1.36 3.54
C GLY A 144 -15.24 -2.47 2.50
N ILE A 145 -15.94 -3.57 2.79
CA ILE A 145 -16.08 -4.71 1.86
C ILE A 145 -16.97 -4.33 0.66
N LEU A 146 -18.07 -3.62 0.86
CA LEU A 146 -18.89 -3.12 -0.25
C LEU A 146 -18.08 -2.25 -1.21
N LEU A 147 -17.28 -1.32 -0.67
CA LEU A 147 -16.37 -0.51 -1.48
C LEU A 147 -15.30 -1.37 -2.16
N ALA A 148 -14.76 -2.38 -1.47
CA ALA A 148 -13.79 -3.29 -2.05
C ALA A 148 -14.40 -4.08 -3.23
N MET A 149 -15.58 -4.60 -3.10
CA MET A 149 -16.25 -5.32 -4.19
C MET A 149 -16.53 -4.44 -5.40
N TRP A 150 -16.80 -3.17 -5.19
CA TRP A 150 -17.18 -2.26 -6.27
C TRP A 150 -15.99 -1.54 -6.90
N TRP A 151 -15.05 -1.08 -6.09
CA TRP A 151 -13.92 -0.26 -6.56
C TRP A 151 -12.63 -1.03 -6.79
N ALA A 152 -12.34 -2.06 -5.98
CA ALA A 152 -11.04 -2.72 -6.02
C ALA A 152 -10.72 -3.36 -7.38
N PRO A 153 -11.64 -4.06 -8.08
CA PRO A 153 -11.33 -4.62 -9.39
C PRO A 153 -11.04 -3.55 -10.46
N SER A 154 -11.75 -2.41 -10.41
CA SER A 154 -11.53 -1.29 -11.33
C SER A 154 -10.19 -0.60 -11.08
N ILE A 155 -9.82 -0.42 -9.81
CA ILE A 155 -8.52 0.12 -9.40
C ILE A 155 -7.40 -0.83 -9.82
N GLY A 156 -7.60 -2.14 -9.61
CA GLY A 156 -6.68 -3.19 -10.02
C GLY A 156 -6.45 -3.21 -11.53
N ALA A 157 -7.51 -3.10 -12.31
CA ALA A 157 -7.44 -3.04 -13.77
C ALA A 157 -6.70 -1.79 -14.25
N ALA A 158 -6.99 -0.63 -13.67
CA ALA A 158 -6.31 0.62 -14.03
C ALA A 158 -4.82 0.58 -13.68
N ALA A 159 -4.45 0.11 -12.48
CA ALA A 159 -3.05 -0.04 -12.08
C ALA A 159 -2.29 -1.01 -12.98
N SER A 160 -2.90 -2.15 -13.31
CA SER A 160 -2.32 -3.14 -14.22
C SER A 160 -2.14 -2.60 -15.63
N ALA A 161 -3.09 -1.81 -16.14
CA ALA A 161 -2.99 -1.18 -17.46
C ALA A 161 -1.80 -0.22 -17.54
N VAL A 162 -1.61 0.62 -16.51
CA VAL A 162 -0.46 1.53 -16.42
C VAL A 162 0.85 0.75 -16.31
N GLY A 163 0.90 -0.26 -15.44
CA GLY A 163 2.09 -1.11 -15.27
C GLY A 163 2.47 -1.84 -16.56
N ASN A 164 1.50 -2.42 -17.25
CA ASN A 164 1.71 -3.12 -18.52
C ASN A 164 2.17 -2.15 -19.62
N ALA A 165 1.64 -0.94 -19.68
CA ALA A 165 2.09 0.08 -20.62
C ALA A 165 3.56 0.48 -20.38
N ILE A 166 3.96 0.62 -19.12
CA ILE A 166 5.36 0.91 -18.74
C ILE A 166 6.26 -0.27 -19.13
N MET A 167 5.87 -1.50 -18.82
CA MET A 167 6.65 -2.70 -19.16
C MET A 167 6.79 -2.85 -20.67
N TRP A 168 5.69 -2.70 -21.42
CA TRP A 168 5.71 -2.76 -22.88
C TRP A 168 6.63 -1.69 -23.50
N ALA A 169 6.56 -0.46 -23.02
CA ALA A 169 7.43 0.62 -23.48
C ALA A 169 8.91 0.37 -23.12
N THR A 170 9.16 -0.26 -21.97
CA THR A 170 10.52 -0.64 -21.55
C THR A 170 11.09 -1.73 -22.44
N ASP A 171 10.28 -2.69 -22.87
CA ASP A 171 10.71 -3.75 -23.78
C ASP A 171 11.01 -3.24 -25.19
N LEU A 172 10.26 -2.22 -25.66
CA LEU A 172 10.50 -1.59 -26.97
C LEU A 172 11.79 -0.76 -27.03
N GLN A 173 12.07 0.01 -25.99
CA GLN A 173 13.21 0.91 -25.90
C GLN A 173 13.86 0.82 -24.51
N PRO A 174 14.55 -0.28 -24.19
CA PRO A 174 15.04 -0.57 -22.84
C PRO A 174 15.92 0.54 -22.26
N PHE A 175 16.78 1.13 -23.07
CA PHE A 175 17.72 2.15 -22.61
C PHE A 175 17.01 3.47 -22.22
N PHE A 176 16.20 4.04 -23.13
CA PHE A 176 15.51 5.31 -22.87
C PHE A 176 14.41 5.16 -21.82
N MET A 177 13.63 4.07 -21.89
CA MET A 177 12.58 3.82 -20.91
C MET A 177 13.16 3.46 -19.54
N GLY A 178 14.28 2.74 -19.50
CA GLY A 178 15.00 2.48 -18.25
C GLY A 178 15.43 3.78 -17.56
N ILE A 179 15.94 4.76 -18.30
CA ILE A 179 16.27 6.08 -17.80
C ILE A 179 14.99 6.80 -17.31
N ALA A 180 13.94 6.82 -18.13
CA ALA A 180 12.70 7.52 -17.78
C ALA A 180 12.06 6.94 -16.51
N VAL A 181 11.93 5.62 -16.40
CA VAL A 181 11.39 4.93 -15.23
C VAL A 181 12.26 5.20 -13.99
N SER A 182 13.58 5.11 -14.12
CA SER A 182 14.54 5.38 -13.05
C SER A 182 14.41 6.80 -12.50
N VAL A 183 14.33 7.80 -13.39
CA VAL A 183 14.18 9.20 -13.02
C VAL A 183 12.82 9.48 -12.39
N LEU A 184 11.73 8.97 -12.97
CA LEU A 184 10.37 9.19 -12.46
C LEU A 184 10.18 8.55 -11.07
N VAL A 185 10.66 7.32 -10.88
CA VAL A 185 10.61 6.66 -9.57
C VAL A 185 11.54 7.37 -8.59
N GLY A 186 12.74 7.76 -9.01
CA GLY A 186 13.66 8.57 -8.19
C GLY A 186 13.01 9.88 -7.73
N MET A 187 12.35 10.61 -8.63
CA MET A 187 11.62 11.84 -8.25
C MET A 187 10.45 11.55 -7.31
N ALA A 188 9.70 10.48 -7.53
CA ALA A 188 8.60 10.08 -6.63
C ALA A 188 9.09 9.75 -5.21
N LEU A 189 10.33 9.31 -5.05
CA LEU A 189 10.95 9.03 -3.75
C LEU A 189 11.36 10.29 -2.96
N THR A 190 11.28 11.48 -3.57
CA THR A 190 11.39 12.74 -2.80
C THR A 190 10.19 12.94 -1.87
N LEU A 191 9.06 12.31 -2.18
CA LEU A 191 7.94 12.15 -1.26
C LEU A 191 8.24 10.98 -0.30
N PRO A 192 7.67 10.94 0.90
CA PRO A 192 7.86 9.84 1.83
C PRO A 192 7.07 8.58 1.40
N ILE A 193 7.40 8.08 0.22
CA ILE A 193 6.79 6.93 -0.44
C ILE A 193 7.89 5.90 -0.71
N SER A 194 7.60 4.63 -0.48
CA SER A 194 8.54 3.55 -0.77
C SER A 194 8.53 3.17 -2.26
N SER A 195 9.72 2.96 -2.84
CA SER A 195 9.86 2.40 -4.21
C SER A 195 9.17 1.03 -4.32
N ALA A 196 9.27 0.19 -3.29
CA ALA A 196 8.59 -1.09 -3.25
C ALA A 196 7.06 -0.94 -3.32
N ALA A 197 6.49 0.07 -2.65
CA ALA A 197 5.07 0.35 -2.73
C ALA A 197 4.65 0.80 -4.14
N ILE A 198 5.45 1.63 -4.80
CA ILE A 198 5.20 2.08 -6.18
C ILE A 198 5.28 0.89 -7.15
N CYS A 199 6.34 0.10 -7.08
CA CYS A 199 6.51 -1.07 -7.95
C CYS A 199 5.39 -2.10 -7.74
N ALA A 200 5.00 -2.36 -6.48
CA ALA A 200 3.91 -3.27 -6.17
C ALA A 200 2.55 -2.74 -6.65
N ALA A 201 2.29 -1.44 -6.48
CA ALA A 201 1.03 -0.81 -6.90
C ALA A 201 0.85 -0.81 -8.44
N LEU A 202 1.94 -0.70 -9.18
CA LEU A 202 1.94 -0.69 -10.66
C LEU A 202 2.30 -2.05 -11.27
N GLY A 203 2.69 -3.04 -10.45
CA GLY A 203 3.11 -4.36 -10.92
C GLY A 203 4.37 -4.36 -11.78
N LEU A 204 5.29 -3.42 -11.53
CA LEU A 204 6.54 -3.33 -12.28
C LEU A 204 7.46 -4.49 -11.95
N THR A 205 7.80 -5.28 -12.96
CA THR A 205 8.69 -6.45 -12.89
C THR A 205 9.74 -6.38 -13.99
N GLY A 206 10.65 -7.34 -14.04
CA GLY A 206 11.66 -7.44 -15.09
C GLY A 206 12.53 -6.19 -15.22
N LEU A 207 12.76 -5.72 -16.43
CA LEU A 207 13.60 -4.56 -16.74
C LEU A 207 13.06 -3.27 -16.13
N ALA A 208 11.73 -3.04 -16.17
CA ALA A 208 11.12 -1.86 -15.58
C ALA A 208 11.27 -1.83 -14.05
N GLY A 209 11.09 -2.97 -13.38
CA GLY A 209 11.36 -3.10 -11.94
C GLY A 209 12.83 -2.88 -11.59
N GLY A 210 13.75 -3.44 -12.38
CA GLY A 210 15.18 -3.22 -12.25
C GLY A 210 15.59 -1.76 -12.40
N ALA A 211 15.03 -1.06 -13.39
CA ALA A 211 15.27 0.37 -13.61
C ALA A 211 14.74 1.22 -12.44
N ALA A 212 13.56 0.88 -11.90
CA ALA A 212 13.01 1.56 -10.72
C ALA A 212 13.91 1.40 -9.49
N VAL A 213 14.43 0.20 -9.25
CA VAL A 213 15.38 -0.08 -8.14
C VAL A 213 16.70 0.65 -8.35
N ALA A 214 17.25 0.67 -9.57
CA ALA A 214 18.47 1.41 -9.88
C ALA A 214 18.31 2.91 -9.60
N GLY A 215 17.17 3.50 -10.00
CA GLY A 215 16.83 4.89 -9.68
C GLY A 215 16.76 5.16 -8.18
N CYS A 216 16.17 4.22 -7.43
CA CYS A 216 16.10 4.29 -5.98
C CYS A 216 17.49 4.32 -5.33
N CYS A 217 18.38 3.42 -5.75
CA CYS A 217 19.75 3.36 -5.23
C CYS A 217 20.52 4.66 -5.50
N ALA A 218 20.45 5.19 -6.72
CA ALA A 218 21.09 6.44 -7.10
C ALA A 218 20.56 7.63 -6.28
N GLN A 219 19.24 7.70 -6.12
CA GLN A 219 18.56 8.73 -5.33
C GLN A 219 18.99 8.71 -3.86
N MET A 220 19.09 7.54 -3.24
CA MET A 220 19.50 7.37 -1.84
C MET A 220 20.94 7.89 -1.62
N VAL A 221 21.85 7.60 -2.55
CA VAL A 221 23.23 8.14 -2.51
C VAL A 221 23.21 9.67 -2.64
N GLY A 222 22.39 10.19 -3.56
CA GLY A 222 22.21 11.64 -3.73
C GLY A 222 21.71 12.32 -2.45
N PHE A 223 20.71 11.75 -1.79
CA PHE A 223 20.21 12.27 -0.51
C PHE A 223 21.25 12.19 0.60
N ALA A 224 22.00 11.11 0.69
CA ALA A 224 23.08 10.99 1.69
C ALA A 224 24.13 12.09 1.52
N VAL A 225 24.55 12.37 0.27
CA VAL A 225 25.52 13.43 -0.04
C VAL A 225 24.95 14.82 0.26
N MET A 226 23.69 15.08 -0.11
CA MET A 226 23.04 16.37 0.20
C MET A 226 22.89 16.58 1.70
N SER A 227 22.39 15.58 2.42
CA SER A 227 22.23 15.63 3.87
C SER A 227 23.57 15.87 4.59
N PHE A 228 24.64 15.19 4.16
CA PHE A 228 25.97 15.39 4.69
C PHE A 228 26.50 16.82 4.44
N LYS A 229 26.22 17.40 3.26
CA LYS A 229 26.63 18.75 2.92
C LYS A 229 25.87 19.83 3.69
N GLU A 230 24.57 19.66 3.88
CA GLU A 230 23.70 20.67 4.51
C GLU A 230 23.74 20.64 6.02
N ASN A 231 23.75 19.48 6.63
CA ASN A 231 23.70 19.36 8.08
C ASN A 231 25.02 19.56 8.80
N LYS A 232 26.14 19.50 8.14
CA LYS A 232 27.48 19.74 8.71
C LYS A 232 27.69 19.14 10.11
N TRP A 233 27.22 17.94 10.30
CA TRP A 233 27.37 17.24 11.57
C TRP A 233 28.44 16.25 11.55
#